data_66abe99333bd8c714ae46404f5a52d7f
#
_entry.id   66abe99333bd8c714ae46404f5a52d7f
#
_cell.length_a   1.000
_cell.length_b   1.000
_cell.length_c   1.000
_cell.angle_alpha   90.00
_cell.angle_beta   90.00
_cell.angle_gamma   90.00
#
_symmetry.space_group_name_H-M   'P 1'
#
loop_
_entity.id
_entity.type
_entity.pdbx_description
1 polymer ?
#
loop_
_entity_poly.entity_id
_entity_poly.type
_entity_poly.pdbx_seq_one_letter_code
_entity_poly.pdbx_strand_id
1 'polypeptide(L)'
;MESVIKLVKKDFRLAMHPTVPLMLLTAAMVTIPNYPYTVSFFYVTLSIFFTCLLGRENRDIAFSLCMPVAKRDIVTARISFAAIIELISLTLTAVMVSGIPYHANAAGIDPNLALIGWGFIAYGVFNLVFFIMYYGNTDRVGVSFAVASTVMFLIVAFDVISIYAIPFFRDMLDTPDPDFILQKLIFAGAGLVFYIISFTVTRTVSVKKFEELDLN
;
A
#
# COMPACT_ATOMS: atom_id res chain seq x y z
N MET A 1 4.69 20.93 -10.36
CA MET A 1 4.03 20.59 -9.08
C MET A 1 2.53 20.85 -9.12
N GLU A 2 2.09 21.97 -9.68
CA GLU A 2 0.65 22.30 -9.81
C GLU A 2 -0.14 21.29 -10.67
N SER A 3 0.44 20.83 -11.79
CA SER A 3 -0.15 19.80 -12.69
C SER A 3 -0.41 18.48 -11.93
N VAL A 4 0.55 18.02 -11.12
CA VAL A 4 0.42 16.78 -10.34
C VAL A 4 -0.75 16.89 -9.35
N ILE A 5 -0.88 18.02 -8.63
CA ILE A 5 -1.97 18.23 -7.67
C ILE A 5 -3.34 18.22 -8.39
N LYS A 6 -3.44 18.86 -9.57
CA LYS A 6 -4.67 18.84 -10.37
C LYS A 6 -5.02 17.41 -10.84
N LEU A 7 -4.02 16.63 -11.25
CA LEU A 7 -4.21 15.25 -11.66
C LEU A 7 -4.58 14.33 -10.48
N VAL A 8 -3.95 14.48 -9.30
CA VAL A 8 -4.37 13.75 -8.08
C VAL A 8 -5.83 14.07 -7.73
N LYS A 9 -6.23 15.34 -7.80
CA LYS A 9 -7.63 15.74 -7.57
C LYS A 9 -8.58 15.14 -8.61
N LYS A 10 -8.15 15.05 -9.87
CA LYS A 10 -8.88 14.33 -10.92
C LYS A 10 -9.04 12.85 -10.55
N ASP A 11 -7.96 12.20 -10.11
CA ASP A 11 -8.00 10.78 -9.74
C ASP A 11 -8.99 10.52 -8.60
N PHE A 12 -9.03 11.35 -7.57
CA PHE A 12 -10.01 11.24 -6.49
C PHE A 12 -11.46 11.46 -6.94
N ARG A 13 -11.70 12.32 -7.93
CA ARG A 13 -13.06 12.70 -8.35
C ARG A 13 -13.62 11.83 -9.47
N LEU A 14 -12.77 11.37 -10.38
CA LEU A 14 -13.20 10.77 -11.64
C LEU A 14 -12.68 9.35 -11.85
N ALA A 15 -11.49 9.01 -11.32
CA ALA A 15 -10.85 7.73 -11.57
C ALA A 15 -10.96 6.76 -10.39
N MET A 16 -11.18 7.26 -9.17
CA MET A 16 -11.25 6.44 -7.97
C MET A 16 -12.40 5.43 -8.06
N HIS A 17 -12.07 4.14 -7.90
CA HIS A 17 -13.07 3.10 -7.89
C HIS A 17 -13.91 3.15 -6.59
N PRO A 18 -15.23 2.89 -6.65
CA PRO A 18 -16.11 2.90 -5.46
C PRO A 18 -15.71 1.94 -4.34
N THR A 19 -14.89 0.93 -4.64
CA THR A 19 -14.36 0.02 -3.61
C THR A 19 -13.33 0.66 -2.68
N VAL A 20 -12.70 1.78 -3.05
CA VAL A 20 -11.66 2.42 -2.23
C VAL A 20 -12.19 2.76 -0.82
N PRO A 21 -13.27 3.53 -0.65
CA PRO A 21 -13.78 3.80 0.69
C PRO A 21 -14.24 2.53 1.43
N LEU A 22 -14.77 1.54 0.70
CA LEU A 22 -15.17 0.26 1.30
C LEU A 22 -13.95 -0.51 1.85
N MET A 23 -12.85 -0.56 1.08
CA MET A 23 -11.65 -1.27 1.51
C MET A 23 -10.90 -0.52 2.62
N LEU A 24 -11.06 0.79 2.77
CA LEU A 24 -10.52 1.52 3.93
C LEU A 24 -11.19 1.09 5.24
N LEU A 25 -12.44 0.63 5.20
CA LEU A 25 -13.14 0.09 6.38
C LEU A 25 -12.50 -1.21 6.91
N THR A 26 -11.68 -1.90 6.10
CA THR A 26 -10.95 -3.09 6.54
C THR A 26 -9.94 -2.79 7.66
N ALA A 27 -9.58 -1.53 7.90
CA ALA A 27 -8.84 -1.12 9.09
C ALA A 27 -9.53 -1.57 10.39
N ALA A 28 -10.87 -1.70 10.40
CA ALA A 28 -11.62 -2.22 11.55
C ALA A 28 -11.39 -3.72 11.81
N MET A 29 -10.77 -4.46 10.89
CA MET A 29 -10.47 -5.89 11.09
C MET A 29 -9.49 -6.14 12.24
N VAL A 30 -8.73 -5.13 12.69
CA VAL A 30 -7.89 -5.24 13.89
C VAL A 30 -8.69 -5.47 15.18
N THR A 31 -10.02 -5.29 15.14
CA THR A 31 -10.91 -5.61 16.28
C THR A 31 -11.30 -7.10 16.36
N ILE A 32 -10.97 -7.88 15.34
CA ILE A 32 -11.32 -9.30 15.25
C ILE A 32 -10.14 -10.12 15.81
N PRO A 33 -10.31 -10.82 16.95
CA PRO A 33 -9.24 -11.64 17.52
C PRO A 33 -8.81 -12.75 16.55
N ASN A 34 -7.51 -13.07 16.56
CA ASN A 34 -6.91 -14.13 15.75
C ASN A 34 -7.14 -13.98 14.23
N TYR A 35 -7.16 -12.74 13.74
CA TYR A 35 -7.21 -12.41 12.33
C TYR A 35 -5.83 -11.95 11.85
N PRO A 36 -5.33 -12.39 10.68
CA PRO A 36 -4.06 -11.88 10.16
C PRO A 36 -4.22 -10.43 9.68
N TYR A 37 -3.92 -9.46 10.55
CA TYR A 37 -4.18 -8.03 10.32
C TYR A 37 -3.49 -7.46 9.08
N THR A 38 -2.35 -8.02 8.70
CA THR A 38 -1.64 -7.66 7.46
C THR A 38 -2.46 -7.93 6.19
N VAL A 39 -3.47 -8.81 6.24
CA VAL A 39 -4.42 -9.03 5.14
C VAL A 39 -5.29 -7.78 4.89
N SER A 40 -5.56 -6.96 5.91
CA SER A 40 -6.31 -5.71 5.70
C SER A 40 -5.60 -4.77 4.72
N PHE A 41 -4.27 -4.74 4.74
CA PHE A 41 -3.47 -3.95 3.80
C PHE A 41 -3.59 -4.48 2.36
N PHE A 42 -3.72 -5.80 2.18
CA PHE A 42 -3.98 -6.38 0.87
C PHE A 42 -5.31 -5.90 0.26
N TYR A 43 -6.38 -5.78 1.05
CA TYR A 43 -7.64 -5.26 0.54
C TYR A 43 -7.54 -3.81 0.05
N VAL A 44 -6.73 -3.00 0.69
CA VAL A 44 -6.48 -1.63 0.22
C VAL A 44 -5.74 -1.65 -1.11
N THR A 45 -4.71 -2.50 -1.28
CA THR A 45 -4.02 -2.64 -2.57
C THR A 45 -4.93 -3.17 -3.68
N LEU A 46 -5.88 -4.03 -3.34
CA LEU A 46 -6.93 -4.49 -4.26
C LEU A 46 -7.80 -3.34 -4.77
N SER A 47 -8.12 -2.36 -3.93
CA SER A 47 -8.87 -1.17 -4.36
C SER A 47 -8.07 -0.26 -5.31
N ILE A 48 -6.75 -0.16 -5.11
CA ILE A 48 -5.84 0.54 -6.03
C ILE A 48 -5.80 -0.18 -7.38
N PHE A 49 -5.72 -1.51 -7.37
CA PHE A 49 -5.81 -2.31 -8.59
C PHE A 49 -7.13 -2.06 -9.35
N PHE A 50 -8.28 -2.10 -8.67
CA PHE A 50 -9.57 -1.81 -9.31
C PHE A 50 -9.63 -0.40 -9.88
N THR A 51 -9.02 0.58 -9.24
CA THR A 51 -8.90 1.93 -9.77
C THR A 51 -8.07 1.97 -11.06
N CYS A 52 -6.96 1.24 -11.13
CA CYS A 52 -6.13 1.14 -12.34
C CYS A 52 -6.84 0.33 -13.44
N LEU A 53 -7.58 -0.71 -13.08
CA LEU A 53 -8.36 -1.52 -14.01
C LEU A 53 -9.49 -0.69 -14.66
N LEU A 54 -10.26 0.05 -13.85
CA LEU A 54 -11.29 0.97 -14.32
C LEU A 54 -10.68 2.07 -15.20
N GLY A 55 -9.51 2.58 -14.81
CA GLY A 55 -8.76 3.58 -15.59
C GLY A 55 -8.36 3.05 -16.98
N ARG A 56 -7.97 1.76 -17.09
CA ARG A 56 -7.70 1.12 -18.39
C ARG A 56 -8.98 1.02 -19.24
N GLU A 57 -10.08 0.56 -18.65
CA GLU A 57 -11.36 0.40 -19.34
C GLU A 57 -11.90 1.73 -19.86
N ASN A 58 -11.77 2.79 -19.06
CA ASN A 58 -12.20 4.15 -19.42
C ASN A 58 -11.16 4.94 -20.24
N ARG A 59 -10.04 4.31 -20.62
CA ARG A 59 -8.93 4.96 -21.34
C ARG A 59 -8.43 6.24 -20.65
N ASP A 60 -8.38 6.24 -19.31
CA ASP A 60 -8.02 7.40 -18.51
C ASP A 60 -6.61 7.95 -18.82
N ILE A 61 -5.65 7.06 -19.12
CA ILE A 61 -4.30 7.45 -19.55
C ILE A 61 -4.36 8.20 -20.86
N ALA A 62 -5.06 7.67 -21.88
CA ALA A 62 -5.21 8.34 -23.18
C ALA A 62 -5.89 9.70 -23.04
N PHE A 63 -6.94 9.79 -22.24
CA PHE A 63 -7.58 11.06 -21.90
C PHE A 63 -6.61 12.05 -21.26
N SER A 64 -5.81 11.57 -20.30
CA SER A 64 -4.83 12.41 -19.61
C SER A 64 -3.71 12.91 -20.55
N LEU A 65 -3.33 12.12 -21.55
CA LEU A 65 -2.35 12.51 -22.56
C LEU A 65 -2.88 13.56 -23.56
N CYS A 66 -4.19 13.70 -23.73
CA CYS A 66 -4.79 14.78 -24.50
C CYS A 66 -4.72 16.14 -23.79
N MET A 67 -4.41 16.17 -22.50
CA MET A 67 -4.20 17.41 -21.74
C MET A 67 -2.74 17.89 -21.90
N PRO A 68 -2.47 19.20 -21.73
CA PRO A 68 -1.12 19.75 -21.79
C PRO A 68 -0.32 19.42 -20.52
N VAL A 69 -0.10 18.12 -20.25
CA VAL A 69 0.64 17.62 -19.09
C VAL A 69 1.74 16.65 -19.52
N ALA A 70 2.83 16.59 -18.78
CA ALA A 70 3.91 15.66 -19.08
C ALA A 70 3.54 14.22 -18.65
N LYS A 71 4.00 13.19 -19.38
CA LYS A 71 3.85 11.76 -19.02
C LYS A 71 4.26 11.50 -17.58
N ARG A 72 5.37 12.08 -17.12
CA ARG A 72 5.88 11.96 -15.74
C ARG A 72 4.89 12.46 -14.68
N ASP A 73 4.09 13.50 -15.00
CA ASP A 73 3.12 14.07 -14.05
C ASP A 73 1.94 13.13 -13.89
N ILE A 74 1.51 12.44 -14.96
CA ILE A 74 0.45 11.42 -14.92
C ILE A 74 0.85 10.25 -14.01
N VAL A 75 2.05 9.71 -14.21
CA VAL A 75 2.60 8.63 -13.37
C VAL A 75 2.72 9.06 -11.92
N THR A 76 3.33 10.23 -11.68
CA THR A 76 3.52 10.76 -10.33
C THR A 76 2.20 10.97 -9.62
N ALA A 77 1.19 11.48 -10.32
CA ALA A 77 -0.13 11.71 -9.73
C ALA A 77 -0.82 10.40 -9.29
N ARG A 78 -0.77 9.36 -10.15
CA ARG A 78 -1.38 8.05 -9.82
C ARG A 78 -0.68 7.37 -8.64
N ILE A 79 0.65 7.37 -8.59
CA ILE A 79 1.41 6.82 -7.47
C ILE A 79 1.14 7.65 -6.19
N SER A 80 1.05 8.97 -6.30
CA SER A 80 0.70 9.83 -5.15
C SER A 80 -0.73 9.59 -4.66
N PHE A 81 -1.68 9.37 -5.57
CA PHE A 81 -3.06 8.98 -5.21
C PHE A 81 -3.05 7.67 -4.40
N ALA A 82 -2.34 6.63 -4.85
CA ALA A 82 -2.21 5.38 -4.13
C ALA A 82 -1.58 5.58 -2.75
N ALA A 83 -0.48 6.33 -2.66
CA ALA A 83 0.19 6.63 -1.41
C ALA A 83 -0.72 7.35 -0.40
N ILE A 84 -1.58 8.27 -0.85
CA ILE A 84 -2.55 8.94 0.03
C ILE A 84 -3.55 7.93 0.59
N ILE A 85 -4.09 7.02 -0.24
CA ILE A 85 -5.02 5.97 0.21
C ILE A 85 -4.36 5.04 1.23
N GLU A 86 -3.13 4.62 0.97
CA GLU A 86 -2.33 3.77 1.87
C GLU A 86 -2.07 4.45 3.22
N LEU A 87 -1.68 5.73 3.21
CA LEU A 87 -1.46 6.51 4.43
C LEU A 87 -2.76 6.72 5.21
N ILE A 88 -3.89 6.94 4.53
CA ILE A 88 -5.21 6.99 5.19
C ILE A 88 -5.51 5.64 5.85
N SER A 89 -5.28 4.52 5.16
CA SER A 89 -5.47 3.18 5.73
C SER A 89 -4.62 2.96 6.99
N LEU A 90 -3.32 3.28 6.94
CA LEU A 90 -2.44 3.16 8.10
C LEU A 90 -2.87 4.06 9.27
N THR A 91 -3.32 5.28 8.96
CA THR A 91 -3.85 6.19 9.98
C THR A 91 -5.11 5.63 10.63
N LEU A 92 -6.04 5.09 9.83
CA LEU A 92 -7.25 4.45 10.34
C LEU A 92 -6.90 3.22 11.20
N THR A 93 -5.96 2.38 10.73
CA THR A 93 -5.47 1.23 11.50
C THR A 93 -4.85 1.68 12.83
N ALA A 94 -4.02 2.72 12.83
CA ALA A 94 -3.42 3.25 14.05
C ALA A 94 -4.46 3.79 15.04
N VAL A 95 -5.49 4.48 14.54
CA VAL A 95 -6.62 4.97 15.36
C VAL A 95 -7.39 3.79 15.94
N MET A 96 -7.70 2.77 15.15
CA MET A 96 -8.38 1.57 15.64
C MET A 96 -7.55 0.85 16.70
N VAL A 97 -6.27 0.61 16.47
CA VAL A 97 -5.34 -0.02 17.42
C VAL A 97 -5.28 0.76 18.74
N SER A 98 -5.27 2.08 18.70
CA SER A 98 -5.25 2.91 19.94
C SER A 98 -6.59 2.94 20.68
N GLY A 99 -7.69 2.63 20.02
CA GLY A 99 -9.05 2.69 20.57
C GLY A 99 -9.58 1.38 21.14
N ILE A 100 -8.89 0.24 20.91
CA ILE A 100 -9.32 -1.08 21.36
C ILE A 100 -8.50 -1.56 22.56
N PRO A 101 -9.10 -2.36 23.48
CA PRO A 101 -8.33 -3.08 24.48
C PRO A 101 -7.33 -4.02 23.82
N TYR A 102 -6.14 -4.15 24.42
CA TYR A 102 -5.16 -5.11 23.94
C TYR A 102 -5.74 -6.53 23.93
N HIS A 103 -5.44 -7.27 22.89
CA HIS A 103 -5.68 -8.71 22.79
C HIS A 103 -4.55 -9.35 21.96
N ALA A 104 -4.09 -10.51 22.41
CA ALA A 104 -3.08 -11.28 21.68
C ALA A 104 -3.66 -11.83 20.38
N ASN A 105 -2.81 -11.89 19.35
CA ASN A 105 -3.18 -12.38 18.03
C ASN A 105 -2.34 -13.58 17.61
N ALA A 106 -2.91 -14.77 17.61
CA ALA A 106 -2.22 -15.97 17.14
C ALA A 106 -2.05 -16.08 15.62
N ALA A 107 -2.69 -15.19 14.85
CA ALA A 107 -2.68 -15.24 13.39
C ALA A 107 -1.73 -14.21 12.74
N GLY A 108 -0.77 -13.69 13.46
CA GLY A 108 0.19 -12.67 13.04
C GLY A 108 0.46 -11.69 14.17
N ILE A 109 1.14 -10.60 13.88
CA ILE A 109 1.50 -9.61 14.89
C ILE A 109 0.29 -9.02 15.61
N ASP A 110 0.43 -8.75 16.90
CA ASP A 110 -0.57 -8.09 17.74
C ASP A 110 -0.98 -6.70 17.19
N PRO A 111 -2.18 -6.21 17.53
CA PRO A 111 -2.63 -4.87 17.15
C PRO A 111 -1.85 -3.82 17.96
N ASN A 112 -0.66 -3.49 17.49
CA ASN A 112 0.25 -2.55 18.11
C ASN A 112 1.01 -1.70 17.07
N LEU A 113 1.97 -0.88 17.52
CA LEU A 113 2.74 0.00 16.64
C LEU A 113 3.57 -0.76 15.59
N ALA A 114 4.01 -1.98 15.88
CA ALA A 114 4.78 -2.77 14.91
C ALA A 114 3.91 -3.22 13.71
N LEU A 115 2.59 -3.38 13.88
CA LEU A 115 1.66 -3.61 12.77
C LEU A 115 1.69 -2.46 11.75
N ILE A 116 1.84 -1.22 12.21
CA ILE A 116 1.98 -0.06 11.31
C ILE A 116 3.28 -0.15 10.51
N GLY A 117 4.38 -0.61 11.15
CA GLY A 117 5.64 -0.90 10.45
C GLY A 117 5.47 -1.95 9.35
N TRP A 118 4.76 -3.02 9.62
CA TRP A 118 4.38 -4.04 8.62
C TRP A 118 3.58 -3.45 7.47
N GLY A 119 2.63 -2.57 7.77
CA GLY A 119 1.83 -1.89 6.75
C GLY A 119 2.68 -1.02 5.81
N PHE A 120 3.65 -0.26 6.34
CA PHE A 120 4.60 0.49 5.51
C PHE A 120 5.43 -0.42 4.60
N ILE A 121 5.94 -1.55 5.13
CA ILE A 121 6.71 -2.51 4.34
C ILE A 121 5.83 -3.12 3.24
N ALA A 122 4.63 -3.57 3.59
CA ALA A 122 3.70 -4.20 2.67
C ALA A 122 3.33 -3.26 1.50
N TYR A 123 2.95 -2.02 1.79
CA TYR A 123 2.64 -1.04 0.76
C TYR A 123 3.86 -0.64 -0.07
N GLY A 124 5.03 -0.48 0.57
CA GLY A 124 6.27 -0.19 -0.15
C GLY A 124 6.62 -1.27 -1.17
N VAL A 125 6.52 -2.54 -0.79
CA VAL A 125 6.78 -3.68 -1.68
C VAL A 125 5.70 -3.78 -2.78
N PHE A 126 4.43 -3.62 -2.41
CA PHE A 126 3.35 -3.61 -3.40
C PHE A 126 3.59 -2.54 -4.48
N ASN A 127 3.90 -1.32 -4.08
CA ASN A 127 4.14 -0.21 -5.00
C ASN A 127 5.31 -0.48 -5.94
N LEU A 128 6.42 -1.03 -5.42
CA LEU A 128 7.60 -1.42 -6.22
C LEU A 128 7.24 -2.45 -7.29
N VAL A 129 6.45 -3.46 -6.94
CA VAL A 129 6.11 -4.52 -7.89
C VAL A 129 5.00 -4.08 -8.83
N PHE A 130 3.90 -3.59 -8.29
CA PHE A 130 2.70 -3.29 -9.06
C PHE A 130 2.92 -2.15 -10.06
N PHE A 131 3.34 -0.98 -9.61
CA PHE A 131 3.43 0.20 -10.49
C PHE A 131 4.56 0.08 -11.50
N ILE A 132 5.70 -0.52 -11.15
CA ILE A 132 6.82 -0.72 -12.09
C ILE A 132 6.40 -1.67 -13.22
N MET A 133 5.60 -2.70 -12.92
CA MET A 133 5.07 -3.59 -13.95
C MET A 133 3.93 -2.93 -14.72
N TYR A 134 3.02 -2.24 -14.05
CA TYR A 134 1.88 -1.57 -14.66
C TYR A 134 2.32 -0.52 -15.70
N TYR A 135 3.27 0.34 -15.36
CA TYR A 135 3.79 1.35 -16.30
C TYR A 135 4.76 0.79 -17.34
N GLY A 136 5.19 -0.44 -17.20
CA GLY A 136 5.89 -1.17 -18.27
C GLY A 136 4.95 -1.73 -19.35
N ASN A 137 3.68 -2.00 -19.00
CA ASN A 137 2.62 -2.40 -19.94
C ASN A 137 1.25 -2.14 -19.31
N THR A 138 0.65 -1.03 -19.65
CA THR A 138 -0.62 -0.55 -19.07
C THR A 138 -1.83 -1.41 -19.42
N ASP A 139 -1.74 -2.25 -20.46
CA ASP A 139 -2.82 -3.16 -20.85
C ASP A 139 -2.89 -4.42 -19.98
N ARG A 140 -1.74 -4.79 -19.37
CA ARG A 140 -1.61 -6.00 -18.55
C ARG A 140 -1.77 -5.75 -17.05
N VAL A 141 -2.72 -4.90 -16.66
CA VAL A 141 -2.98 -4.53 -15.25
C VAL A 141 -3.18 -5.76 -14.37
N GLY A 142 -3.93 -6.76 -14.86
CA GLY A 142 -4.21 -8.01 -14.12
C GLY A 142 -2.94 -8.83 -13.83
N VAL A 143 -2.00 -8.91 -14.77
CA VAL A 143 -0.72 -9.61 -14.57
C VAL A 143 0.13 -8.88 -13.53
N SER A 144 0.21 -7.55 -13.62
CA SER A 144 0.94 -6.73 -12.65
C SER A 144 0.39 -6.93 -11.24
N PHE A 145 -0.94 -6.99 -11.11
CA PHE A 145 -1.58 -7.23 -9.83
C PHE A 145 -1.39 -8.67 -9.33
N ALA A 146 -1.47 -9.67 -10.19
CA ALA A 146 -1.27 -11.06 -9.80
C ALA A 146 0.13 -11.29 -9.20
N VAL A 147 1.18 -10.71 -9.84
CA VAL A 147 2.55 -10.80 -9.30
C VAL A 147 2.66 -10.04 -7.98
N ALA A 148 2.15 -8.81 -7.90
CA ALA A 148 2.17 -8.01 -6.67
C ALA A 148 1.41 -8.70 -5.53
N SER A 149 0.26 -9.32 -5.81
CA SER A 149 -0.54 -10.08 -4.84
C SER A 149 0.20 -11.31 -4.31
N THR A 150 0.94 -12.02 -5.19
CA THR A 150 1.78 -13.15 -4.76
C THR A 150 2.85 -12.68 -3.77
N VAL A 151 3.50 -11.56 -4.04
CA VAL A 151 4.51 -11.00 -3.12
C VAL A 151 3.86 -10.53 -1.81
N MET A 152 2.69 -9.89 -1.87
CA MET A 152 1.93 -9.51 -0.67
C MET A 152 1.54 -10.73 0.16
N PHE A 153 1.14 -11.83 -0.46
CA PHE A 153 0.85 -13.08 0.24
C PHE A 153 2.09 -13.63 0.97
N LEU A 154 3.27 -13.54 0.36
CA LEU A 154 4.53 -13.93 1.02
C LEU A 154 4.84 -13.04 2.22
N ILE A 155 4.53 -11.74 2.17
CA ILE A 155 4.68 -10.82 3.32
C ILE A 155 3.73 -11.22 4.45
N VAL A 156 2.46 -11.50 4.15
CA VAL A 156 1.48 -11.98 5.16
C VAL A 156 1.95 -13.30 5.78
N ALA A 157 2.41 -14.24 4.96
CA ALA A 157 2.93 -15.52 5.45
C ALA A 157 4.17 -15.31 6.33
N PHE A 158 5.07 -14.40 5.94
CA PHE A 158 6.26 -14.09 6.72
C PHE A 158 5.90 -13.41 8.06
N ASP A 159 4.91 -12.51 8.10
CA ASP A 159 4.39 -11.95 9.35
C ASP A 159 3.95 -13.05 10.32
N VAL A 160 3.07 -13.95 9.87
CA VAL A 160 2.58 -15.07 10.68
C VAL A 160 3.73 -15.99 11.14
N ILE A 161 4.65 -16.34 10.25
CA ILE A 161 5.77 -17.24 10.59
C ILE A 161 6.74 -16.55 11.56
N SER A 162 6.98 -15.26 11.42
CA SER A 162 7.99 -14.52 12.16
C SER A 162 7.72 -14.50 13.67
N ILE A 163 6.46 -14.41 14.08
CA ILE A 163 6.07 -14.42 15.51
C ILE A 163 6.33 -15.78 16.19
N TYR A 164 6.40 -16.88 15.42
CA TYR A 164 6.72 -18.20 15.96
C TYR A 164 8.19 -18.54 15.84
N ALA A 165 8.86 -18.14 14.75
CA ALA A 165 10.20 -18.59 14.40
C ALA A 165 11.31 -17.64 14.89
N ILE A 166 11.04 -16.34 15.03
CA ILE A 166 12.06 -15.32 15.28
C ILE A 166 11.84 -14.68 16.65
N PRO A 167 12.77 -14.89 17.63
CA PRO A 167 12.61 -14.34 18.99
C PRO A 167 12.41 -12.83 19.04
N PHE A 168 13.06 -12.07 18.15
CA PHE A 168 12.89 -10.61 18.09
C PHE A 168 11.44 -10.20 17.82
N PHE A 169 10.75 -10.88 16.87
CA PHE A 169 9.34 -10.60 16.59
C PHE A 169 8.45 -11.06 17.74
N ARG A 170 8.63 -12.30 18.21
CA ARG A 170 7.81 -12.90 19.26
C ARG A 170 7.92 -12.17 20.59
N ASP A 171 9.15 -11.88 21.05
CA ASP A 171 9.39 -11.44 22.42
C ASP A 171 9.42 -9.91 22.57
N MET A 172 9.70 -9.15 21.48
CA MET A 172 9.87 -7.70 21.54
C MET A 172 8.79 -6.92 20.75
N LEU A 173 8.33 -7.44 19.60
CA LEU A 173 7.35 -6.75 18.77
C LEU A 173 5.93 -7.23 19.04
N ASP A 174 5.76 -8.54 19.28
CA ASP A 174 4.48 -9.19 19.51
C ASP A 174 4.19 -9.33 21.02
N THR A 175 4.16 -8.20 21.75
CA THR A 175 3.97 -8.16 23.19
C THR A 175 3.26 -6.88 23.61
N PRO A 176 2.41 -6.90 24.66
CA PRO A 176 1.82 -5.67 25.23
C PRO A 176 2.80 -4.86 26.07
N ASP A 177 3.96 -5.42 26.41
CA ASP A 177 4.91 -4.83 27.34
C ASP A 177 5.37 -3.43 26.88
N PRO A 178 5.18 -2.38 27.69
CA PRO A 178 5.62 -1.03 27.38
C PRO A 178 7.15 -0.88 27.33
N ASP A 179 7.93 -1.77 27.96
CA ASP A 179 9.38 -1.73 27.93
C ASP A 179 9.94 -1.90 26.52
N PHE A 180 9.19 -2.52 25.62
CA PHE A 180 9.57 -2.71 24.22
C PHE A 180 9.00 -1.66 23.25
N ILE A 181 8.46 -0.54 23.75
CA ILE A 181 7.89 0.51 22.88
C ILE A 181 8.96 1.10 21.94
N LEU A 182 10.21 1.20 22.40
CA LEU A 182 11.31 1.71 21.58
C LEU A 182 11.60 0.80 20.39
N GLN A 183 11.61 -0.52 20.57
CA GLN A 183 11.83 -1.50 19.51
C GLN A 183 10.70 -1.45 18.48
N LYS A 184 9.45 -1.33 18.93
CA LYS A 184 8.27 -1.15 18.05
C LYS A 184 8.35 0.15 17.26
N LEU A 185 8.78 1.25 17.90
CA LEU A 185 8.97 2.53 17.24
C LEU A 185 10.09 2.49 16.20
N ILE A 186 11.22 1.84 16.52
CA ILE A 186 12.34 1.64 15.58
C ILE A 186 11.86 0.81 14.38
N PHE A 187 11.11 -0.27 14.60
CA PHE A 187 10.57 -1.10 13.53
C PHE A 187 9.58 -0.32 12.64
N ALA A 188 8.67 0.44 13.23
CA ALA A 188 7.74 1.29 12.49
C ALA A 188 8.48 2.40 11.71
N GLY A 189 9.50 3.01 12.32
CA GLY A 189 10.36 3.99 11.67
C GLY A 189 11.16 3.41 10.50
N ALA A 190 11.72 2.21 10.66
CA ALA A 190 12.41 1.51 9.58
C ALA A 190 11.44 1.18 8.42
N GLY A 191 10.21 0.74 8.73
CA GLY A 191 9.14 0.55 7.75
C GLY A 191 8.80 1.83 6.99
N LEU A 192 8.67 2.96 7.68
CA LEU A 192 8.42 4.26 7.06
C LEU A 192 9.58 4.69 6.14
N VAL A 193 10.82 4.54 6.56
CA VAL A 193 12.00 4.84 5.72
C VAL A 193 12.01 3.96 4.48
N PHE A 194 11.76 2.66 4.64
CA PHE A 194 11.62 1.74 3.52
C PHE A 194 10.50 2.18 2.56
N TYR A 195 9.35 2.59 3.07
CA TYR A 195 8.23 3.07 2.26
C TYR A 195 8.60 4.32 1.44
N ILE A 196 9.29 5.30 2.04
CA ILE A 196 9.74 6.52 1.36
C ILE A 196 10.74 6.19 0.24
N ILE A 197 11.70 5.30 0.51
CA ILE A 197 12.65 4.83 -0.50
C ILE A 197 11.90 4.11 -1.63
N SER A 198 11.01 3.19 -1.29
CA SER A 198 10.19 2.44 -2.24
C SER A 198 9.34 3.37 -3.11
N PHE A 199 8.69 4.38 -2.53
CA PHE A 199 7.93 5.38 -3.27
C PHE A 199 8.80 6.13 -4.30
N THR A 200 10.01 6.56 -3.88
CA THR A 200 10.93 7.29 -4.74
C THR A 200 11.42 6.41 -5.91
N VAL A 201 11.80 5.17 -5.62
CA VAL A 201 12.24 4.20 -6.63
C VAL A 201 11.09 3.86 -7.58
N THR A 202 9.91 3.54 -7.04
CA THR A 202 8.69 3.25 -7.83
C THR A 202 8.40 4.37 -8.81
N ARG A 203 8.37 5.62 -8.32
CA ARG A 203 8.11 6.79 -9.15
C ARG A 203 9.16 6.92 -10.26
N THR A 204 10.45 6.86 -9.91
CA THR A 204 11.55 7.09 -10.87
C THR A 204 11.55 6.02 -11.97
N VAL A 205 11.44 4.75 -11.60
CA VAL A 205 11.45 3.63 -12.55
C VAL A 205 10.18 3.60 -13.40
N SER A 206 9.01 3.84 -12.78
CA SER A 206 7.73 3.86 -13.49
C SER A 206 7.65 5.01 -14.51
N VAL A 207 8.15 6.19 -14.15
CA VAL A 207 8.24 7.33 -15.09
C VAL A 207 9.10 6.96 -16.30
N LYS A 208 10.30 6.42 -16.08
CA LYS A 208 11.19 6.01 -17.17
C LYS A 208 10.51 4.99 -18.09
N LYS A 209 9.92 3.93 -17.54
CA LYS A 209 9.23 2.91 -18.32
C LYS A 209 8.04 3.47 -19.12
N PHE A 210 7.28 4.39 -18.53
CA PHE A 210 6.13 4.99 -19.19
C PHE A 210 6.53 5.99 -20.29
N GLU A 211 7.66 6.69 -20.13
CA GLU A 211 8.20 7.59 -21.18
C GLU A 211 8.71 6.80 -22.40
N GLU A 212 9.27 5.59 -22.17
CA GLU A 212 9.75 4.68 -23.21
C GLU A 212 8.59 3.93 -23.92
N LEU A 213 7.38 3.96 -23.36
CA LEU A 213 6.22 3.24 -23.93
C LEU A 213 5.65 4.03 -25.13
N ASP A 214 5.67 3.43 -26.33
CA ASP A 214 4.94 3.93 -27.49
C ASP A 214 3.45 3.61 -27.32
N LEU A 215 2.66 4.65 -27.06
CA LEU A 215 1.20 4.58 -26.92
C LEU A 215 0.51 4.95 -28.26
N ASN A 216 0.89 4.26 -29.36
CA ASN A 216 0.23 4.42 -30.66
C ASN A 216 -1.05 3.57 -30.76
#